data_d33ef17058224365c0264b48949dd1df
#
_entry.id   d33ef17058224365c0264b48949dd1df
#
_cell.length_a   1.000
_cell.length_b   1.000
_cell.length_c   1.000
_cell.angle_alpha   90.00
_cell.angle_beta   90.00
_cell.angle_gamma   90.00
#
_symmetry.space_group_name_H-M   'P 1'
#
loop_
_entity.id
_entity.type
_entity.pdbx_description
1 polymer ?
#
loop_
_entity_poly.entity_id
_entity_poly.type
_entity_poly.pdbx_seq_one_letter_code
_entity_poly.pdbx_strand_id
1 'polypeptide(L)'
;MTQETIREARVAFQDVRFRRKDAATIRGLLLGRYWFDIPDDEIACRVGEFRLEDGAFVFPGIDENHAWKRFNPLLKAWFDRLRHINYDKPTVYIHRNSGIPLIGTNEFGLVDRGSNIIEVKPLTGCNFQCNYCSVDEGKNDKTHDYVVEEEYLAEEAAKLAARKGHPVEFNIGPQGEPFLYPKLVELVRDLKAVPDCAIVSVNTNGSLLTEAIIDQLAEAGLTRINLSLNALSQETANTLAGRSYPIAHVRRMIAYAQGKIGILLAPTIVPGFNDDQIEPLVSLGTTIRSDFPTMGFQNYLHYSKGRIVAPERSFDEFFAMLKPLEAKYGIKLTGFTKEDFRIFDEPEPEKPMRKGDILKVRVAMPARYPNEIIGVARDRCVTIVGSRAHELQVGKSVSVRIIRDKHNIYKGTML
;
A
#
# COMPACT_ATOMS: atom_id res chain seq x y z
N MET A 1 -25.50 -20.42 -50.44
CA MET A 1 -24.61 -20.86 -49.36
C MET A 1 -24.43 -19.65 -48.47
N THR A 2 -25.23 -19.56 -47.42
CA THR A 2 -25.09 -18.51 -46.38
C THR A 2 -23.79 -18.79 -45.61
N GLN A 3 -22.84 -17.85 -45.62
CA GLN A 3 -21.72 -17.86 -44.73
C GLN A 3 -22.28 -17.82 -43.30
N GLU A 4 -22.28 -18.95 -42.61
CA GLU A 4 -22.41 -18.95 -41.14
C GLU A 4 -21.26 -18.12 -40.57
N THR A 5 -21.60 -16.96 -40.06
CA THR A 5 -20.65 -16.13 -39.30
C THR A 5 -20.26 -16.97 -38.10
N ILE A 6 -19.06 -17.55 -38.10
CA ILE A 6 -18.52 -18.29 -36.97
C ILE A 6 -18.55 -17.32 -35.80
N ARG A 7 -19.43 -17.57 -34.82
CA ARG A 7 -19.47 -16.77 -33.56
C ARG A 7 -18.20 -17.07 -32.79
N GLU A 8 -17.44 -16.05 -32.52
CA GLU A 8 -16.25 -16.13 -31.67
C GLU A 8 -16.39 -15.15 -30.54
N ALA A 9 -16.18 -15.62 -29.31
CA ALA A 9 -16.13 -14.75 -28.12
C ALA A 9 -14.67 -14.40 -27.78
N ARG A 10 -14.41 -13.12 -27.56
CA ARG A 10 -13.12 -12.63 -27.08
C ARG A 10 -13.22 -12.21 -25.62
N VAL A 11 -12.44 -12.84 -24.73
CA VAL A 11 -12.35 -12.51 -23.32
C VAL A 11 -10.99 -11.84 -23.07
N ALA A 12 -11.02 -10.53 -22.87
CA ALA A 12 -9.86 -9.69 -22.62
C ALA A 12 -10.06 -8.85 -21.37
N PHE A 13 -8.98 -8.48 -20.70
CA PHE A 13 -8.99 -7.63 -19.52
C PHE A 13 -8.02 -6.47 -19.70
N GLN A 14 -8.32 -5.34 -19.09
CA GLN A 14 -7.45 -4.17 -19.11
C GLN A 14 -6.13 -4.45 -18.36
N ASP A 15 -6.23 -5.02 -17.15
CA ASP A 15 -5.12 -5.18 -16.22
C ASP A 15 -4.57 -6.61 -16.15
N VAL A 16 -5.14 -7.56 -16.89
CA VAL A 16 -4.66 -8.95 -16.97
C VAL A 16 -4.25 -9.31 -18.38
N ARG A 17 -3.05 -9.83 -18.55
CA ARG A 17 -2.52 -10.38 -19.79
C ARG A 17 -2.27 -11.86 -19.64
N PHE A 18 -2.63 -12.64 -20.65
CA PHE A 18 -2.40 -14.09 -20.68
C PHE A 18 -1.33 -14.43 -21.70
N ARG A 19 -0.44 -15.34 -21.33
CA ARG A 19 0.59 -15.84 -22.23
C ARG A 19 0.80 -17.33 -22.02
N ARG A 20 1.21 -18.03 -23.06
CA ARG A 20 1.63 -19.43 -22.98
C ARG A 20 2.88 -19.53 -22.08
N LYS A 21 2.84 -20.35 -21.04
CA LYS A 21 4.00 -20.68 -20.20
C LYS A 21 4.72 -21.92 -20.73
N ASP A 22 3.96 -22.96 -21.03
CA ASP A 22 4.40 -24.24 -21.58
C ASP A 22 3.28 -24.89 -22.38
N ALA A 23 3.44 -26.15 -22.83
CA ALA A 23 2.49 -26.83 -23.70
C ALA A 23 1.07 -26.99 -23.12
N ALA A 24 0.92 -27.00 -21.79
CA ALA A 24 -0.32 -27.29 -21.07
C ALA A 24 -0.73 -26.23 -20.06
N THR A 25 0.02 -25.13 -19.98
CA THR A 25 -0.18 -24.10 -18.95
C THR A 25 -0.15 -22.70 -19.54
N ILE A 26 -1.11 -21.87 -19.13
CA ILE A 26 -1.15 -20.45 -19.42
C ILE A 26 -0.78 -19.70 -18.14
N ARG A 27 0.00 -18.66 -18.26
CA ARG A 27 0.26 -17.69 -17.20
C ARG A 27 -0.56 -16.43 -17.39
N GLY A 28 -1.40 -16.12 -16.41
CA GLY A 28 -2.01 -14.81 -16.24
C GLY A 28 -1.07 -13.86 -15.51
N LEU A 29 -1.01 -12.62 -15.95
CA LEU A 29 -0.20 -11.56 -15.39
C LEU A 29 -1.08 -10.34 -15.08
N LEU A 30 -1.42 -10.16 -13.81
CA LEU A 30 -2.18 -9.00 -13.31
C LEU A 30 -1.23 -7.83 -13.08
N LEU A 31 -1.57 -6.65 -13.63
CA LEU A 31 -0.82 -5.40 -13.47
C LEU A 31 0.68 -5.50 -13.82
N GLY A 32 1.09 -6.53 -14.60
CA GLY A 32 2.49 -6.79 -14.93
C GLY A 32 3.39 -7.20 -13.75
N ARG A 33 2.83 -7.38 -12.55
CA ARG A 33 3.58 -7.65 -11.30
C ARG A 33 3.16 -8.91 -10.56
N TYR A 34 1.93 -9.38 -10.79
CA TYR A 34 1.38 -10.53 -10.07
C TYR A 34 1.00 -11.60 -11.08
N TRP A 35 1.33 -12.85 -10.80
CA TRP A 35 1.12 -13.94 -11.72
C TRP A 35 0.34 -15.09 -11.08
N PHE A 36 -0.34 -15.86 -11.91
CA PHE A 36 -0.97 -17.12 -11.59
C PHE A 36 -0.92 -18.05 -12.80
N ASP A 37 -0.83 -19.34 -12.56
CA ASP A 37 -0.77 -20.35 -13.61
C ASP A 37 -2.12 -21.06 -13.74
N ILE A 38 -2.53 -21.34 -14.97
CA ILE A 38 -3.81 -21.90 -15.35
C ILE A 38 -3.53 -23.12 -16.23
N PRO A 39 -3.90 -24.33 -15.79
CA PRO A 39 -3.91 -25.50 -16.66
C PRO A 39 -4.93 -25.33 -17.78
N ASP A 40 -4.58 -25.72 -19.01
CA ASP A 40 -5.45 -25.59 -20.19
C ASP A 40 -6.78 -26.33 -20.02
N ASP A 41 -6.77 -27.48 -19.36
CA ASP A 41 -7.95 -28.28 -19.08
C ASP A 41 -8.96 -27.59 -18.18
N GLU A 42 -8.53 -26.74 -17.24
CA GLU A 42 -9.45 -25.93 -16.43
C GLU A 42 -10.33 -25.02 -17.30
N ILE A 43 -9.76 -24.47 -18.39
CA ILE A 43 -10.47 -23.59 -19.31
C ILE A 43 -11.31 -24.42 -20.28
N ALA A 44 -10.70 -25.43 -20.91
CA ALA A 44 -11.35 -26.25 -21.92
C ALA A 44 -12.58 -26.96 -21.35
N CYS A 45 -12.49 -27.53 -20.14
CA CYS A 45 -13.62 -28.20 -19.50
C CYS A 45 -14.79 -27.26 -19.13
N ARG A 46 -14.48 -26.01 -18.80
CA ARG A 46 -15.51 -25.10 -18.28
C ARG A 46 -16.11 -24.18 -19.35
N VAL A 47 -15.26 -23.66 -20.25
CA VAL A 47 -15.67 -22.69 -21.26
C VAL A 47 -15.75 -23.33 -22.64
N GLY A 48 -14.75 -24.13 -23.03
CA GLY A 48 -14.64 -24.78 -24.33
C GLY A 48 -13.23 -24.67 -24.92
N GLU A 49 -13.06 -25.17 -26.13
CA GLU A 49 -11.83 -24.98 -26.91
C GLU A 49 -11.50 -23.49 -27.04
N PHE A 50 -10.23 -23.17 -27.01
CA PHE A 50 -9.80 -21.78 -27.08
C PHE A 50 -8.44 -21.65 -27.77
N ARG A 51 -8.13 -20.41 -28.18
CA ARG A 51 -6.79 -19.98 -28.55
C ARG A 51 -6.44 -18.68 -27.85
N LEU A 52 -5.15 -18.41 -27.70
CA LEU A 52 -4.64 -17.15 -27.16
C LEU A 52 -4.23 -16.24 -28.32
N GLU A 53 -4.79 -15.02 -28.34
CA GLU A 53 -4.45 -13.96 -29.30
C GLU A 53 -4.27 -12.63 -28.55
N ASP A 54 -3.10 -12.01 -28.70
CA ASP A 54 -2.77 -10.70 -28.11
C ASP A 54 -3.07 -10.62 -26.60
N GLY A 55 -2.80 -11.69 -25.87
CA GLY A 55 -3.01 -11.76 -24.43
C GLY A 55 -4.46 -11.91 -23.97
N ALA A 56 -5.37 -12.29 -24.88
CA ALA A 56 -6.78 -12.58 -24.64
C ALA A 56 -7.13 -14.01 -25.02
N PHE A 57 -8.22 -14.54 -24.45
CA PHE A 57 -8.80 -15.80 -24.87
C PHE A 57 -9.79 -15.58 -26.00
N VAL A 58 -9.73 -16.40 -27.03
CA VAL A 58 -10.71 -16.46 -28.12
C VAL A 58 -11.33 -17.84 -28.13
N PHE A 59 -12.67 -17.89 -28.01
CA PHE A 59 -13.47 -19.11 -27.94
C PHE A 59 -14.31 -19.24 -29.22
N PRO A 60 -13.99 -20.18 -30.13
CA PRO A 60 -14.81 -20.44 -31.30
C PRO A 60 -16.14 -21.12 -30.94
N GLY A 61 -17.22 -20.80 -31.65
CA GLY A 61 -18.50 -21.45 -31.49
C GLY A 61 -19.35 -21.04 -30.30
N ILE A 62 -18.93 -20.06 -29.53
CA ILE A 62 -19.65 -19.54 -28.34
C ILE A 62 -19.83 -18.03 -28.48
N ASP A 63 -20.94 -17.50 -27.97
CA ASP A 63 -21.15 -16.06 -27.88
C ASP A 63 -20.49 -15.47 -26.63
N GLU A 64 -20.27 -14.16 -26.65
CA GLU A 64 -19.53 -13.44 -25.63
C GLU A 64 -20.18 -13.54 -24.24
N ASN A 65 -21.50 -13.44 -24.13
CA ASN A 65 -22.20 -13.52 -22.85
C ASN A 65 -22.05 -14.91 -22.20
N HIS A 66 -22.11 -15.96 -22.99
CA HIS A 66 -21.91 -17.32 -22.50
C HIS A 66 -20.46 -17.58 -22.12
N ALA A 67 -19.51 -17.09 -22.91
CA ALA A 67 -18.09 -17.16 -22.57
C ALA A 67 -17.80 -16.48 -21.22
N TRP A 68 -18.26 -15.24 -21.03
CA TRP A 68 -18.07 -14.50 -19.78
C TRP A 68 -18.71 -15.18 -18.56
N LYS A 69 -19.93 -15.70 -18.68
CA LYS A 69 -20.60 -16.43 -17.58
C LYS A 69 -19.82 -17.64 -17.10
N ARG A 70 -19.16 -18.35 -18.02
CA ARG A 70 -18.35 -19.53 -17.70
C ARG A 70 -16.94 -19.18 -17.22
N PHE A 71 -16.39 -18.10 -17.74
CA PHE A 71 -15.02 -17.66 -17.45
C PHE A 71 -14.89 -16.95 -16.09
N ASN A 72 -15.82 -16.08 -15.74
CA ASN A 72 -15.72 -15.29 -14.48
C ASN A 72 -15.52 -16.12 -13.20
N PRO A 73 -16.19 -17.27 -12.99
CA PRO A 73 -15.93 -18.10 -11.82
C PRO A 73 -14.50 -18.66 -11.76
N LEU A 74 -13.90 -18.92 -12.94
CA LEU A 74 -12.51 -19.38 -13.03
C LEU A 74 -11.54 -18.27 -12.63
N LEU A 75 -11.76 -17.05 -13.12
CA LEU A 75 -10.90 -15.90 -12.81
C LEU A 75 -10.80 -15.66 -11.30
N LYS A 76 -11.92 -15.80 -10.58
CA LYS A 76 -11.93 -15.70 -9.12
C LYS A 76 -11.03 -16.77 -8.48
N ALA A 77 -11.15 -18.02 -8.91
CA ALA A 77 -10.33 -19.12 -8.39
C ALA A 77 -8.85 -18.95 -8.72
N TRP A 78 -8.54 -18.33 -9.86
CA TRP A 78 -7.16 -18.05 -10.25
C TRP A 78 -6.54 -16.90 -9.47
N PHE A 79 -7.31 -15.87 -9.12
CA PHE A 79 -6.86 -14.79 -8.25
C PHE A 79 -6.53 -15.28 -6.83
N ASP A 80 -7.16 -16.36 -6.36
CA ASP A 80 -6.78 -17.00 -5.10
C ASP A 80 -5.38 -17.63 -5.13
N ARG A 81 -4.79 -17.84 -6.34
CA ARG A 81 -3.44 -18.38 -6.57
C ARG A 81 -2.42 -17.29 -6.92
N LEU A 82 -2.78 -16.02 -6.82
CA LEU A 82 -1.96 -14.89 -7.23
C LEU A 82 -0.65 -14.82 -6.43
N ARG A 83 0.46 -14.57 -7.11
CA ARG A 83 1.80 -14.48 -6.51
C ARG A 83 2.57 -13.29 -7.06
N HIS A 84 3.41 -12.70 -6.22
CA HIS A 84 4.25 -11.58 -6.63
C HIS A 84 5.45 -12.07 -7.48
N ILE A 85 5.72 -11.41 -8.62
CA ILE A 85 6.73 -11.86 -9.59
C ILE A 85 8.16 -11.91 -9.03
N ASN A 86 8.53 -10.99 -8.13
CA ASN A 86 9.90 -10.88 -7.61
C ASN A 86 10.14 -11.72 -6.35
N TYR A 87 9.09 -12.01 -5.55
CA TYR A 87 9.23 -12.63 -4.23
C TYR A 87 8.56 -13.99 -4.15
N ASP A 88 7.84 -14.38 -5.19
CA ASP A 88 7.02 -15.60 -5.22
C ASP A 88 6.11 -15.76 -3.99
N LYS A 89 5.65 -14.63 -3.42
CA LYS A 89 4.79 -14.59 -2.25
C LYS A 89 3.32 -14.60 -2.66
N PRO A 90 2.47 -15.42 -2.01
CA PRO A 90 1.03 -15.37 -2.19
C PRO A 90 0.50 -13.95 -1.98
N THR A 91 -0.36 -13.49 -2.86
CA THR A 91 -0.89 -12.12 -2.85
C THR A 91 -2.40 -12.15 -2.97
N VAL A 92 -3.11 -11.39 -2.14
CA VAL A 92 -4.55 -11.20 -2.25
C VAL A 92 -4.82 -9.91 -3.01
N TYR A 93 -5.56 -10.00 -4.11
CA TYR A 93 -6.07 -8.85 -4.85
C TYR A 93 -7.43 -8.44 -4.28
N ILE A 94 -7.46 -7.25 -3.71
CA ILE A 94 -8.66 -6.68 -3.08
C ILE A 94 -9.29 -5.72 -4.08
N HIS A 95 -10.46 -6.08 -4.58
CA HIS A 95 -11.17 -5.33 -5.60
C HIS A 95 -12.64 -5.14 -5.19
N ARG A 96 -13.34 -4.26 -5.90
CA ARG A 96 -14.74 -3.89 -5.61
C ARG A 96 -15.66 -5.11 -5.38
N ASN A 97 -15.52 -6.13 -6.20
CA ASN A 97 -16.35 -7.33 -6.13
C ASN A 97 -15.82 -8.41 -5.16
N SER A 98 -14.73 -8.14 -4.44
CA SER A 98 -14.17 -9.08 -3.45
C SER A 98 -15.04 -9.19 -2.18
N GLY A 99 -15.89 -8.19 -1.93
CA GLY A 99 -16.66 -8.07 -0.70
C GLY A 99 -15.79 -7.83 0.55
N ILE A 100 -14.61 -7.22 0.33
CA ILE A 100 -13.66 -6.83 1.38
C ILE A 100 -13.67 -5.31 1.49
N PRO A 101 -14.17 -4.74 2.59
CA PRO A 101 -14.14 -3.29 2.83
C PRO A 101 -12.72 -2.75 2.95
N LEU A 102 -12.52 -1.50 2.55
CA LEU A 102 -11.20 -0.84 2.64
C LEU A 102 -10.94 -0.15 3.98
N ILE A 103 -11.85 -0.24 4.94
CA ILE A 103 -11.69 0.28 6.31
C ILE A 103 -11.79 -0.87 7.29
N GLY A 104 -10.95 -0.86 8.33
CA GLY A 104 -11.01 -1.86 9.41
C GLY A 104 -9.67 -2.46 9.79
N THR A 105 -8.67 -2.37 8.93
CA THR A 105 -7.29 -2.84 9.17
C THR A 105 -6.26 -1.73 8.97
N ASN A 106 -5.06 -1.93 9.51
CA ASN A 106 -3.94 -1.01 9.28
C ASN A 106 -3.05 -1.44 8.09
N GLU A 107 -3.34 -2.56 7.45
CA GLU A 107 -2.43 -3.19 6.50
C GLU A 107 -2.70 -2.80 5.04
N PHE A 108 -3.95 -2.46 4.70
CA PHE A 108 -4.37 -2.01 3.37
C PHE A 108 -5.59 -1.09 3.46
N GLY A 109 -5.93 -0.47 2.35
CA GLY A 109 -7.13 0.38 2.23
C GLY A 109 -6.92 1.75 2.86
N LEU A 110 -7.86 2.20 3.67
CA LEU A 110 -7.94 3.57 4.18
C LEU A 110 -7.90 3.60 5.71
N VAL A 111 -7.13 4.53 6.26
CA VAL A 111 -7.13 4.81 7.70
C VAL A 111 -7.32 6.31 7.94
N ASP A 112 -8.33 6.63 8.73
CA ASP A 112 -8.63 7.97 9.20
C ASP A 112 -8.41 8.02 10.72
N ARG A 113 -7.56 8.93 11.18
CA ARG A 113 -7.21 9.06 12.60
C ARG A 113 -7.82 10.28 13.29
N GLY A 114 -8.86 10.88 12.69
CA GLY A 114 -9.52 12.05 13.24
C GLY A 114 -8.84 13.36 12.86
N SER A 115 -8.27 13.42 11.66
CA SER A 115 -7.74 14.64 11.05
C SER A 115 -8.19 14.74 9.59
N ASN A 116 -7.82 15.82 8.91
CA ASN A 116 -8.01 15.96 7.47
C ASN A 116 -7.04 15.10 6.64
N ILE A 117 -6.14 14.33 7.27
CA ILE A 117 -5.27 13.37 6.58
C ILE A 117 -5.96 12.01 6.50
N ILE A 118 -6.04 11.46 5.30
CA ILE A 118 -6.48 10.09 5.03
C ILE A 118 -5.27 9.28 4.56
N GLU A 119 -4.87 8.26 5.35
CA GLU A 119 -3.84 7.32 4.92
C GLU A 119 -4.41 6.40 3.83
N VAL A 120 -3.72 6.30 2.71
CA VAL A 120 -4.09 5.46 1.55
C VAL A 120 -3.04 4.38 1.36
N LYS A 121 -3.43 3.12 1.47
CA LYS A 121 -2.53 1.96 1.48
C LYS A 121 -2.86 1.01 0.33
N PRO A 122 -2.29 1.24 -0.86
CA PRO A 122 -2.63 0.48 -2.07
C PRO A 122 -2.03 -0.93 -2.10
N LEU A 123 -0.93 -1.15 -1.36
CA LEU A 123 -0.24 -2.44 -1.34
C LEU A 123 0.52 -2.67 -0.04
N THR A 124 0.96 -3.91 0.14
CA THR A 124 2.01 -4.30 1.08
C THR A 124 3.22 -4.82 0.31
N GLY A 125 4.32 -5.02 1.03
CA GLY A 125 5.58 -5.43 0.45
C GLY A 125 6.54 -4.27 0.21
N CYS A 126 7.82 -4.53 0.32
CA CYS A 126 8.86 -3.52 0.18
C CYS A 126 10.10 -4.14 -0.48
N ASN A 127 10.81 -3.34 -1.25
CA ASN A 127 12.07 -3.73 -1.86
C ASN A 127 13.26 -3.67 -0.89
N PHE A 128 13.09 -3.10 0.32
CA PHE A 128 14.07 -3.08 1.40
C PHE A 128 13.66 -3.95 2.59
N GLN A 129 14.63 -4.19 3.50
CA GLN A 129 14.48 -4.97 4.73
C GLN A 129 14.96 -4.16 5.95
N CYS A 130 14.53 -2.90 6.02
CA CYS A 130 15.02 -1.96 7.04
C CYS A 130 14.99 -2.59 8.43
N ASN A 131 16.10 -2.50 9.16
CA ASN A 131 16.25 -3.12 10.47
C ASN A 131 15.37 -2.47 11.56
N TYR A 132 14.89 -1.25 11.33
CA TYR A 132 14.03 -0.45 12.23
C TYR A 132 12.57 -0.36 11.74
N CYS A 133 12.16 -1.13 10.74
CA CYS A 133 10.85 -0.99 10.10
C CYS A 133 9.70 -1.12 11.10
N SER A 134 8.85 -0.10 11.21
CA SER A 134 7.71 -0.04 12.13
C SER A 134 6.58 -1.04 11.82
N VAL A 135 6.56 -1.57 10.59
CA VAL A 135 5.55 -2.52 10.08
C VAL A 135 6.16 -3.84 9.63
N ASP A 136 7.46 -4.01 9.86
CA ASP A 136 8.24 -5.22 9.54
C ASP A 136 8.14 -5.68 8.08
N GLU A 137 8.19 -4.74 7.11
CA GLU A 137 8.16 -5.07 5.69
C GLU A 137 9.49 -5.65 5.17
N GLY A 138 9.43 -6.36 4.05
CA GLY A 138 10.57 -6.87 3.32
C GLY A 138 11.17 -8.19 3.81
N LYS A 139 10.72 -8.75 4.94
CA LYS A 139 11.08 -10.10 5.41
C LYS A 139 10.07 -11.16 4.94
N ASN A 140 10.48 -12.43 5.00
CA ASN A 140 9.69 -13.56 4.52
C ASN A 140 8.79 -14.24 5.58
N ASP A 141 8.67 -13.65 6.76
CA ASP A 141 7.85 -14.17 7.87
C ASP A 141 6.35 -13.93 7.70
N LYS A 142 5.96 -13.06 6.78
CA LYS A 142 4.56 -12.81 6.43
C LYS A 142 4.09 -13.76 5.34
N THR A 143 2.91 -14.35 5.53
CA THR A 143 2.36 -15.39 4.66
C THR A 143 1.81 -14.85 3.35
N HIS A 144 1.22 -13.65 3.37
CA HIS A 144 0.57 -13.03 2.21
C HIS A 144 0.93 -11.56 2.08
N ASP A 145 0.90 -11.07 0.85
CA ASP A 145 0.87 -9.65 0.53
C ASP A 145 -0.52 -9.26 0.02
N TYR A 146 -0.82 -7.94 0.05
CA TYR A 146 -2.06 -7.38 -0.44
C TYR A 146 -1.77 -6.38 -1.55
N VAL A 147 -2.67 -6.32 -2.51
CA VAL A 147 -2.75 -5.26 -3.51
C VAL A 147 -4.21 -4.88 -3.70
N VAL A 148 -4.50 -3.60 -3.70
CA VAL A 148 -5.86 -3.06 -3.82
C VAL A 148 -6.07 -2.54 -5.23
N GLU A 149 -7.26 -2.77 -5.79
CA GLU A 149 -7.71 -2.18 -7.05
C GLU A 149 -7.72 -0.66 -6.95
N GLU A 150 -7.16 0.01 -7.93
CA GLU A 150 -6.95 1.45 -7.91
C GLU A 150 -8.27 2.21 -7.83
N GLU A 151 -9.18 1.94 -8.76
CA GLU A 151 -10.47 2.61 -8.88
C GLU A 151 -11.33 2.43 -7.62
N TYR A 152 -11.29 1.22 -7.03
CA TYR A 152 -12.00 0.94 -5.78
C TYR A 152 -11.42 1.75 -4.61
N LEU A 153 -10.08 1.86 -4.56
CA LEU A 153 -9.39 2.61 -3.51
C LEU A 153 -9.67 4.11 -3.61
N ALA A 154 -9.59 4.67 -4.82
CA ALA A 154 -9.85 6.08 -5.09
C ALA A 154 -11.32 6.46 -4.77
N GLU A 155 -12.29 5.65 -5.16
CA GLU A 155 -13.71 5.89 -4.86
C GLU A 155 -14.02 5.86 -3.35
N GLU A 156 -13.48 4.88 -2.62
CA GLU A 156 -13.70 4.81 -1.17
C GLU A 156 -12.98 5.96 -0.45
N ALA A 157 -11.81 6.39 -0.94
CA ALA A 157 -11.10 7.57 -0.45
C ALA A 157 -11.95 8.85 -0.67
N ALA A 158 -12.56 9.01 -1.83
CA ALA A 158 -13.45 10.14 -2.13
C ALA A 158 -14.68 10.17 -1.20
N LYS A 159 -15.31 9.00 -0.93
CA LYS A 159 -16.44 8.91 0.01
C LYS A 159 -16.03 9.30 1.44
N LEU A 160 -14.80 9.00 1.85
CA LEU A 160 -14.29 9.36 3.16
C LEU A 160 -13.96 10.85 3.22
N ALA A 161 -13.33 11.40 2.16
CA ALA A 161 -13.03 12.82 2.02
C ALA A 161 -14.27 13.71 2.07
N ALA A 162 -15.36 13.30 1.41
CA ALA A 162 -16.63 14.02 1.39
C ALA A 162 -17.27 14.28 2.78
N ARG A 163 -16.74 13.64 3.83
CA ARG A 163 -17.19 13.81 5.22
C ARG A 163 -16.33 14.80 6.01
N LYS A 164 -15.25 15.31 5.41
CA LYS A 164 -14.32 16.24 6.06
C LYS A 164 -14.80 17.68 5.94
N GLY A 165 -14.53 18.46 6.98
CA GLY A 165 -14.85 19.89 7.01
C GLY A 165 -13.72 20.80 6.50
N HIS A 166 -12.52 20.25 6.31
CA HIS A 166 -11.34 20.96 5.81
C HIS A 166 -10.77 20.29 4.58
N PRO A 167 -9.98 21.02 3.77
CA PRO A 167 -9.28 20.45 2.63
C PRO A 167 -8.43 19.23 3.03
N VAL A 168 -8.50 18.16 2.24
CA VAL A 168 -7.95 16.84 2.58
C VAL A 168 -6.52 16.66 2.07
N GLU A 169 -5.68 16.03 2.88
CA GLU A 169 -4.46 15.38 2.44
C GLU A 169 -4.68 13.88 2.29
N PHE A 170 -4.43 13.33 1.09
CA PHE A 170 -4.27 11.89 0.88
C PHE A 170 -2.79 11.54 1.02
N ASN A 171 -2.44 10.75 2.06
CA ASN A 171 -1.09 10.29 2.30
C ASN A 171 -0.94 8.82 1.87
N ILE A 172 -0.25 8.58 0.76
CA ILE A 172 -0.01 7.24 0.22
C ILE A 172 1.16 6.58 0.96
N GLY A 173 0.88 5.46 1.59
CA GLY A 173 1.76 4.78 2.56
C GLY A 173 1.16 4.85 3.97
N PRO A 174 1.86 4.52 5.02
CA PRO A 174 3.24 4.03 5.19
C PRO A 174 3.38 2.50 5.20
N GLN A 175 2.56 1.76 4.49
CA GLN A 175 2.66 0.30 4.42
C GLN A 175 3.40 -0.11 3.14
N GLY A 176 4.52 -0.86 3.25
CA GLY A 176 5.33 -1.24 2.10
C GLY A 176 6.07 -0.08 1.40
N GLU A 177 6.39 -0.27 0.13
CA GLU A 177 6.97 0.77 -0.75
C GLU A 177 5.97 1.12 -1.86
N PRO A 178 5.36 2.31 -1.83
CA PRO A 178 4.32 2.69 -2.80
C PRO A 178 4.76 2.66 -4.26
N PHE A 179 6.04 2.90 -4.56
CA PHE A 179 6.57 2.83 -5.93
C PHE A 179 6.64 1.41 -6.51
N LEU A 180 6.30 0.39 -5.73
CA LEU A 180 6.02 -0.95 -6.23
C LEU A 180 4.58 -1.10 -6.75
N TYR A 181 3.68 -0.15 -6.46
CA TYR A 181 2.30 -0.18 -6.91
C TYR A 181 2.21 0.22 -8.38
N PRO A 182 1.76 -0.67 -9.29
CA PRO A 182 1.82 -0.40 -10.72
C PRO A 182 0.92 0.73 -11.20
N LYS A 183 -0.14 1.04 -10.44
CA LYS A 183 -1.14 2.09 -10.73
C LYS A 183 -0.93 3.35 -9.87
N LEU A 184 0.33 3.63 -9.45
CA LEU A 184 0.59 4.76 -8.56
C LEU A 184 0.26 6.11 -9.20
N VAL A 185 0.55 6.28 -10.49
CA VAL A 185 0.29 7.54 -11.21
C VAL A 185 -1.20 7.76 -11.37
N GLU A 186 -1.95 6.72 -11.73
CA GLU A 186 -3.41 6.73 -11.85
C GLU A 186 -4.04 7.07 -10.50
N LEU A 187 -3.62 6.37 -9.44
CA LEU A 187 -4.10 6.62 -8.08
C LEU A 187 -3.87 8.07 -7.65
N VAL A 188 -2.68 8.64 -7.90
CA VAL A 188 -2.39 10.05 -7.59
C VAL A 188 -3.31 10.98 -8.35
N ARG A 189 -3.55 10.73 -9.64
CA ARG A 189 -4.43 11.53 -10.50
C ARG A 189 -5.87 11.50 -9.99
N ASP A 190 -6.39 10.32 -9.66
CA ASP A 190 -7.76 10.15 -9.21
C ASP A 190 -7.98 10.71 -7.81
N LEU A 191 -7.03 10.55 -6.89
CA LEU A 191 -7.07 11.19 -5.58
C LEU A 191 -7.00 12.73 -5.70
N LYS A 192 -6.18 13.25 -6.63
CA LYS A 192 -6.07 14.70 -6.85
C LYS A 192 -7.35 15.31 -7.43
N ALA A 193 -8.09 14.53 -8.20
CA ALA A 193 -9.38 14.94 -8.77
C ALA A 193 -10.55 14.96 -7.75
N VAL A 194 -10.35 14.39 -6.54
CA VAL A 194 -11.37 14.43 -5.49
C VAL A 194 -11.63 15.88 -5.07
N PRO A 195 -12.89 16.33 -4.97
CA PRO A 195 -13.21 17.67 -4.46
C PRO A 195 -12.54 17.93 -3.10
N ASP A 196 -12.06 19.16 -2.91
CA ASP A 196 -11.35 19.60 -1.69
C ASP A 196 -10.06 18.85 -1.36
N CYS A 197 -9.49 18.11 -2.32
CA CYS A 197 -8.14 17.56 -2.19
C CYS A 197 -7.08 18.66 -2.30
N ALA A 198 -6.51 19.06 -1.16
CA ALA A 198 -5.41 20.02 -1.13
C ALA A 198 -4.05 19.37 -1.47
N ILE A 199 -3.76 18.23 -0.85
CA ILE A 199 -2.47 17.59 -0.89
C ILE A 199 -2.63 16.10 -1.25
N VAL A 200 -1.83 15.62 -2.21
CA VAL A 200 -1.52 14.20 -2.35
C VAL A 200 -0.04 14.04 -2.02
N SER A 201 0.26 13.26 -1.00
CA SER A 201 1.64 12.98 -0.57
C SER A 201 1.94 11.49 -0.64
N VAL A 202 3.21 11.12 -0.85
CA VAL A 202 3.66 9.74 -0.89
C VAL A 202 4.86 9.52 0.02
N ASN A 203 4.81 8.46 0.84
CA ASN A 203 5.95 8.05 1.67
C ASN A 203 6.78 7.03 0.89
N THR A 204 8.07 7.30 0.69
CA THR A 204 8.92 6.40 -0.09
C THR A 204 10.36 6.36 0.43
N ASN A 205 11.03 5.24 0.17
CA ASN A 205 12.48 5.14 0.36
C ASN A 205 13.28 5.79 -0.80
N GLY A 206 12.63 6.20 -1.88
CA GLY A 206 13.20 6.92 -3.00
C GLY A 206 14.02 6.10 -3.99
N SER A 207 14.30 4.84 -3.71
CA SER A 207 15.19 4.01 -4.54
C SER A 207 14.63 3.66 -5.92
N LEU A 208 13.31 3.74 -6.09
CA LEU A 208 12.60 3.45 -7.33
C LEU A 208 12.19 4.69 -8.11
N LEU A 209 12.52 5.88 -7.63
CA LEU A 209 12.30 7.13 -8.35
C LEU A 209 13.09 7.13 -9.66
N THR A 210 12.50 7.64 -10.72
CA THR A 210 13.15 7.95 -11.99
C THR A 210 12.66 9.31 -12.47
N GLU A 211 13.41 9.96 -13.35
CA GLU A 211 13.00 11.25 -13.93
C GLU A 211 11.61 11.13 -14.58
N ALA A 212 11.39 10.09 -15.36
CA ALA A 212 10.12 9.85 -16.03
C ALA A 212 8.94 9.67 -15.04
N ILE A 213 9.12 8.94 -13.94
CA ILE A 213 8.05 8.76 -12.94
C ILE A 213 7.80 10.05 -12.17
N ILE A 214 8.84 10.86 -11.89
CA ILE A 214 8.69 12.17 -11.26
C ILE A 214 7.86 13.09 -12.16
N ASP A 215 8.14 13.13 -13.46
CA ASP A 215 7.39 13.95 -14.42
C ASP A 215 5.91 13.50 -14.50
N GLN A 216 5.66 12.20 -14.61
CA GLN A 216 4.29 11.63 -14.62
C GLN A 216 3.52 11.94 -13.32
N LEU A 217 4.17 11.84 -12.17
CA LEU A 217 3.55 12.15 -10.88
C LEU A 217 3.29 13.64 -10.70
N ALA A 218 4.19 14.51 -11.18
CA ALA A 218 3.97 15.95 -11.19
C ALA A 218 2.76 16.33 -12.07
N GLU A 219 2.66 15.74 -13.26
CA GLU A 219 1.51 15.92 -14.16
C GLU A 219 0.21 15.38 -13.55
N ALA A 220 0.27 14.24 -12.83
CA ALA A 220 -0.86 13.68 -12.11
C ALA A 220 -1.29 14.51 -10.88
N GLY A 221 -0.49 15.47 -10.44
CA GLY A 221 -0.78 16.39 -9.34
C GLY A 221 -0.26 15.94 -7.97
N LEU A 222 0.79 15.07 -7.93
CA LEU A 222 1.47 14.77 -6.68
C LEU A 222 2.04 16.05 -6.06
N THR A 223 1.65 16.33 -4.82
CA THR A 223 2.02 17.58 -4.15
C THR A 223 3.33 17.46 -3.39
N ARG A 224 3.59 16.31 -2.75
CA ARG A 224 4.75 16.13 -1.88
C ARG A 224 5.25 14.68 -1.85
N ILE A 225 6.57 14.52 -1.88
CA ILE A 225 7.27 13.27 -1.58
C ILE A 225 7.81 13.35 -0.15
N ASN A 226 7.38 12.47 0.73
CA ASN A 226 7.94 12.27 2.06
C ASN A 226 9.03 11.20 1.94
N LEU A 227 10.29 11.63 1.90
CA LEU A 227 11.42 10.79 1.54
C LEU A 227 12.14 10.25 2.80
N SER A 228 12.13 8.95 2.99
CA SER A 228 12.81 8.25 4.09
C SER A 228 14.30 8.04 3.77
N LEU A 229 15.06 9.12 3.65
CA LEU A 229 16.53 9.10 3.50
C LEU A 229 17.17 9.25 4.88
N ASN A 230 17.68 8.15 5.44
CA ASN A 230 18.07 8.07 6.84
C ASN A 230 19.58 8.24 7.07
N ALA A 231 20.40 8.25 6.03
CA ALA A 231 21.83 8.47 6.10
C ALA A 231 22.40 8.91 4.75
N LEU A 232 23.51 9.63 4.78
CA LEU A 232 24.33 9.97 3.62
C LEU A 232 25.65 9.17 3.58
N SER A 233 26.02 8.48 4.66
CA SER A 233 27.05 7.45 4.66
C SER A 233 26.52 6.19 3.99
N GLN A 234 27.25 5.65 3.01
CA GLN A 234 26.85 4.45 2.27
C GLN A 234 26.73 3.23 3.18
N GLU A 235 27.65 3.07 4.13
CA GLU A 235 27.66 1.97 5.09
C GLU A 235 26.44 2.05 6.01
N THR A 236 26.19 3.21 6.61
CA THR A 236 25.04 3.44 7.51
C THR A 236 23.72 3.24 6.76
N ALA A 237 23.61 3.78 5.54
CA ALA A 237 22.40 3.63 4.73
C ALA A 237 22.11 2.15 4.38
N ASN A 238 23.14 1.38 4.01
CA ASN A 238 23.03 -0.05 3.71
C ASN A 238 22.60 -0.85 4.97
N THR A 239 23.20 -0.54 6.11
CA THR A 239 22.89 -1.18 7.40
C THR A 239 21.43 -0.95 7.80
N LEU A 240 20.97 0.30 7.71
CA LEU A 240 19.58 0.66 8.02
C LEU A 240 18.59 0.04 7.04
N ALA A 241 18.86 0.09 5.74
CA ALA A 241 17.99 -0.46 4.70
C ALA A 241 17.99 -2.00 4.63
N GLY A 242 18.97 -2.67 5.26
CA GLY A 242 19.17 -4.11 5.20
C GLY A 242 19.56 -4.62 3.80
N ARG A 243 19.92 -3.71 2.90
CA ARG A 243 20.34 -3.93 1.51
C ARG A 243 21.15 -2.73 1.01
N SER A 244 21.79 -2.87 -0.16
CA SER A 244 22.45 -1.74 -0.83
C SER A 244 21.43 -0.62 -1.09
N TYR A 245 21.68 0.57 -0.53
CA TYR A 245 20.85 1.76 -0.71
C TYR A 245 21.48 2.71 -1.74
N PRO A 246 20.78 3.14 -2.78
CA PRO A 246 21.38 3.91 -3.88
C PRO A 246 21.44 5.42 -3.57
N ILE A 247 22.27 5.86 -2.61
CA ILE A 247 22.33 7.26 -2.14
C ILE A 247 22.54 8.25 -3.30
N ALA A 248 23.52 7.98 -4.16
CA ALA A 248 23.86 8.89 -5.28
C ALA A 248 22.68 9.07 -6.24
N HIS A 249 21.93 7.98 -6.49
CA HIS A 249 20.71 8.03 -7.30
C HIS A 249 19.61 8.84 -6.60
N VAL A 250 19.33 8.57 -5.32
CA VAL A 250 18.30 9.29 -4.57
C VAL A 250 18.59 10.78 -4.49
N ARG A 251 19.85 11.18 -4.24
CA ARG A 251 20.27 12.59 -4.26
C ARG A 251 20.04 13.25 -5.62
N ARG A 252 20.32 12.54 -6.71
CA ARG A 252 20.03 13.03 -8.06
C ARG A 252 18.53 13.21 -8.29
N MET A 253 17.70 12.28 -7.80
CA MET A 253 16.24 12.40 -7.90
C MET A 253 15.68 13.54 -7.04
N ILE A 254 16.25 13.81 -5.86
CA ILE A 254 15.93 15.00 -5.06
C ILE A 254 16.18 16.27 -5.89
N ALA A 255 17.35 16.38 -6.51
CA ALA A 255 17.69 17.54 -7.32
C ALA A 255 16.76 17.70 -8.53
N TYR A 256 16.41 16.61 -9.19
CA TYR A 256 15.52 16.61 -10.36
C TYR A 256 14.06 16.99 -10.02
N ALA A 257 13.57 16.57 -8.85
CA ALA A 257 12.20 16.83 -8.43
C ALA A 257 11.95 18.28 -7.98
N GLN A 258 13.02 19.05 -7.67
CA GLN A 258 12.89 20.44 -7.23
C GLN A 258 12.19 21.30 -8.29
N GLY A 259 11.22 22.10 -7.85
CA GLY A 259 10.39 22.93 -8.71
C GLY A 259 9.25 22.17 -9.43
N LYS A 260 9.18 20.85 -9.29
CA LYS A 260 8.13 20.01 -9.86
C LYS A 260 7.22 19.46 -8.75
N ILE A 261 7.80 18.86 -7.71
CA ILE A 261 7.10 18.24 -6.57
C ILE A 261 7.80 18.68 -5.29
N GLY A 262 7.04 19.02 -4.25
CA GLY A 262 7.59 19.30 -2.92
C GLY A 262 8.30 18.08 -2.32
N ILE A 263 9.40 18.30 -1.62
CA ILE A 263 10.15 17.24 -0.95
C ILE A 263 10.23 17.55 0.54
N LEU A 264 9.82 16.60 1.36
CA LEU A 264 10.04 16.53 2.80
C LEU A 264 11.02 15.38 3.07
N LEU A 265 12.23 15.68 3.52
CA LEU A 265 13.10 14.65 4.08
C LEU A 265 12.56 14.23 5.44
N ALA A 266 12.22 12.96 5.58
CA ALA A 266 11.62 12.40 6.77
C ALA A 266 12.48 11.26 7.35
N PRO A 267 13.75 11.55 7.76
CA PRO A 267 14.63 10.53 8.28
C PRO A 267 14.18 10.06 9.67
N THR A 268 14.21 8.75 9.87
CA THR A 268 14.07 8.14 11.20
C THR A 268 15.44 8.00 11.83
N ILE A 269 15.62 8.57 13.03
CA ILE A 269 16.86 8.47 13.78
C ILE A 269 16.76 7.30 14.74
N VAL A 270 17.58 6.30 14.47
CA VAL A 270 17.69 5.06 15.25
C VAL A 270 18.90 5.16 16.16
N PRO A 271 18.72 5.20 17.50
CA PRO A 271 19.80 5.42 18.43
C PRO A 271 20.97 4.46 18.25
N GLY A 272 22.18 4.99 18.14
CA GLY A 272 23.41 4.23 17.92
C GLY A 272 23.67 3.76 16.49
N PHE A 273 22.77 4.04 15.53
CA PHE A 273 22.94 3.67 14.12
C PHE A 273 23.26 4.86 13.22
N ASN A 274 22.53 5.98 13.36
CA ASN A 274 22.64 7.11 12.45
C ASN A 274 22.58 8.48 13.16
N ASP A 275 22.95 8.54 14.43
CA ASP A 275 23.01 9.80 15.17
C ASP A 275 24.01 10.79 14.53
N ASP A 276 25.11 10.28 13.98
CA ASP A 276 26.13 11.05 13.24
C ASP A 276 25.66 11.57 11.88
N GLN A 277 24.53 11.05 11.38
CA GLN A 277 23.97 11.45 10.09
C GLN A 277 22.98 12.62 10.19
N ILE A 278 22.59 13.03 11.39
CA ILE A 278 21.62 14.12 11.60
C ILE A 278 22.12 15.40 10.92
N GLU A 279 23.31 15.85 11.23
CA GLU A 279 23.84 17.09 10.69
C GLU A 279 24.07 17.07 9.16
N PRO A 280 24.66 16.02 8.55
CA PRO A 280 24.71 15.87 7.10
C PRO A 280 23.34 15.94 6.43
N LEU A 281 22.31 15.30 7.03
CA LEU A 281 20.94 15.34 6.52
C LEU A 281 20.34 16.75 6.61
N VAL A 282 20.54 17.47 7.71
CA VAL A 282 20.13 18.88 7.85
C VAL A 282 20.78 19.72 6.76
N SER A 283 22.10 19.59 6.55
CA SER A 283 22.81 20.30 5.47
C SER A 283 22.19 20.01 4.09
N LEU A 284 21.81 18.77 3.79
CA LEU A 284 21.09 18.45 2.56
C LEU A 284 19.71 19.14 2.54
N GLY A 285 18.97 19.12 3.66
CA GLY A 285 17.64 19.72 3.76
C GLY A 285 17.62 21.22 3.46
N THR A 286 18.69 21.95 3.80
CA THR A 286 18.80 23.39 3.46
C THR A 286 18.93 23.67 1.96
N THR A 287 19.28 22.67 1.16
CA THR A 287 19.38 22.80 -0.31
C THR A 287 18.04 22.57 -1.02
N ILE A 288 17.02 22.08 -0.30
CA ILE A 288 15.71 21.77 -0.87
C ILE A 288 14.84 23.03 -0.81
N ARG A 289 14.14 23.32 -1.91
CA ARG A 289 13.15 24.39 -2.01
C ARG A 289 11.77 23.77 -2.10
N SER A 290 10.87 24.16 -1.19
CA SER A 290 9.51 23.64 -1.11
C SER A 290 8.61 24.63 -0.38
N ASP A 291 7.32 24.65 -0.73
CA ASP A 291 6.27 25.41 0.01
C ASP A 291 5.87 24.70 1.33
N PHE A 292 6.46 23.57 1.62
CA PHE A 292 6.30 22.78 2.84
C PHE A 292 7.60 22.72 3.64
N PRO A 293 7.56 22.35 4.92
CA PRO A 293 8.77 22.02 5.65
C PRO A 293 9.62 21.02 4.87
N THR A 294 10.92 21.30 4.73
CA THR A 294 11.83 20.43 3.96
C THR A 294 12.42 19.30 4.77
N MET A 295 12.30 19.38 6.11
CA MET A 295 12.79 18.40 7.06
C MET A 295 11.73 18.03 8.09
N GLY A 296 11.62 16.73 8.39
CA GLY A 296 10.76 16.19 9.44
C GLY A 296 11.41 14.97 10.09
N PHE A 297 12.37 15.20 10.99
CA PHE A 297 13.04 14.13 11.71
C PHE A 297 12.05 13.32 12.55
N GLN A 298 12.15 11.99 12.48
CA GLN A 298 11.33 11.06 13.23
C GLN A 298 12.18 10.37 14.30
N ASN A 299 11.69 10.38 15.54
CA ASN A 299 12.27 9.58 16.61
C ASN A 299 11.93 8.10 16.40
N TYR A 300 12.90 7.21 16.56
CA TYR A 300 12.66 5.78 16.53
C TYR A 300 11.80 5.35 17.72
N LEU A 301 10.70 4.64 17.43
CA LEU A 301 9.76 4.15 18.45
C LEU A 301 9.48 2.65 18.24
N HIS A 302 9.18 1.95 19.33
CA HIS A 302 8.79 0.55 19.31
C HIS A 302 7.31 0.40 18.92
N TYR A 303 7.06 -0.36 17.89
CA TYR A 303 5.71 -0.72 17.44
C TYR A 303 5.49 -2.22 17.59
N SER A 304 4.28 -2.62 17.93
CA SER A 304 3.92 -4.03 18.21
C SER A 304 4.19 -5.01 17.04
N LYS A 305 4.24 -4.49 15.81
CA LYS A 305 4.56 -5.25 14.60
C LYS A 305 5.93 -4.82 14.00
N GLY A 306 6.62 -3.87 14.66
CA GLY A 306 7.91 -3.35 14.20
C GLY A 306 9.09 -4.17 14.67
N ARG A 307 10.25 -3.85 14.11
CA ARG A 307 11.54 -4.42 14.51
C ARG A 307 12.16 -3.59 15.61
N ILE A 308 12.61 -4.27 16.66
CA ILE A 308 13.27 -3.63 17.81
C ILE A 308 14.77 -3.89 17.67
N VAL A 309 15.55 -2.82 17.42
CA VAL A 309 17.01 -2.87 17.18
C VAL A 309 17.81 -1.94 18.09
N ALA A 310 17.14 -1.02 18.77
CA ALA A 310 17.72 -0.05 19.68
C ALA A 310 16.71 0.27 20.80
N PRO A 311 17.13 0.81 21.95
CA PRO A 311 16.21 1.40 22.90
C PRO A 311 15.55 2.65 22.32
N GLU A 312 14.35 2.98 22.77
CA GLU A 312 13.74 4.27 22.44
C GLU A 312 14.50 5.42 23.15
N ARG A 313 14.58 6.55 22.47
CA ARG A 313 15.03 7.82 23.06
C ARG A 313 13.80 8.63 23.46
N SER A 314 13.87 9.31 24.59
CA SER A 314 12.82 10.27 24.97
C SER A 314 12.72 11.40 23.93
N PHE A 315 11.55 12.02 23.80
CA PHE A 315 11.40 13.17 22.90
C PHE A 315 12.23 14.37 23.34
N ASP A 316 12.44 14.56 24.64
CA ASP A 316 13.29 15.65 25.15
C ASP A 316 14.75 15.47 24.72
N GLU A 317 15.32 14.28 24.87
CA GLU A 317 16.67 13.95 24.38
C GLU A 317 16.75 14.08 22.86
N PHE A 318 15.74 13.61 22.15
CA PHE A 318 15.69 13.69 20.70
C PHE A 318 15.68 15.16 20.20
N PHE A 319 14.83 16.00 20.79
CA PHE A 319 14.77 17.41 20.41
C PHE A 319 16.01 18.19 20.86
N ALA A 320 16.64 17.81 22.00
CA ALA A 320 17.89 18.41 22.42
C ALA A 320 19.04 18.21 21.42
N MET A 321 19.03 17.13 20.63
CA MET A 321 19.99 16.90 19.55
C MET A 321 19.75 17.80 18.33
N LEU A 322 18.50 18.15 18.06
CA LEU A 322 18.10 18.92 16.88
C LEU A 322 18.21 20.45 17.09
N LYS A 323 17.92 20.95 18.27
CA LYS A 323 17.92 22.39 18.59
C LYS A 323 19.22 23.14 18.24
N PRO A 324 20.43 22.62 18.52
CA PRO A 324 21.68 23.30 18.11
C PRO A 324 21.79 23.45 16.59
N LEU A 325 21.26 22.50 15.84
CA LEU A 325 21.28 22.51 14.38
C LEU A 325 20.25 23.48 13.80
N GLU A 326 19.10 23.68 14.45
CA GLU A 326 18.15 24.74 14.10
C GLU A 326 18.83 26.10 14.11
N ALA A 327 19.55 26.41 15.21
CA ALA A 327 20.28 27.67 15.34
C ALA A 327 21.40 27.81 14.31
N LYS A 328 22.14 26.71 14.06
CA LYS A 328 23.28 26.69 13.14
C LYS A 328 22.87 26.88 11.67
N TYR A 329 21.77 26.26 11.24
CA TYR A 329 21.35 26.20 9.84
C TYR A 329 20.19 27.14 9.52
N GLY A 330 19.56 27.78 10.52
CA GLY A 330 18.44 28.68 10.33
C GLY A 330 17.17 28.01 9.79
N ILE A 331 16.95 26.75 10.13
CA ILE A 331 15.81 25.95 9.65
C ILE A 331 15.06 25.30 10.82
N LYS A 332 13.73 25.21 10.74
CA LYS A 332 12.91 24.58 11.75
C LYS A 332 13.07 23.06 11.71
N LEU A 333 13.46 22.45 12.84
CA LEU A 333 13.63 20.99 13.01
C LEU A 333 12.80 20.45 14.16
N THR A 334 12.38 21.33 15.08
CA THR A 334 11.59 20.98 16.27
C THR A 334 10.38 21.90 16.42
N GLY A 335 9.49 21.58 17.36
CA GLY A 335 8.34 22.43 17.64
C GLY A 335 7.39 22.64 16.47
N PHE A 336 7.30 21.66 15.55
CA PHE A 336 6.29 21.68 14.50
C PHE A 336 4.90 21.62 15.08
N THR A 337 4.03 22.43 14.52
CA THR A 337 2.61 22.48 14.87
C THR A 337 1.77 21.83 13.74
N LYS A 338 0.49 21.64 14.00
CA LYS A 338 -0.44 21.15 12.97
C LYS A 338 -0.53 22.12 11.79
N GLU A 339 -0.44 23.42 12.05
CA GLU A 339 -0.50 24.48 11.04
C GLU A 339 0.68 24.40 10.05
N ASP A 340 1.89 24.04 10.51
CA ASP A 340 3.06 23.89 9.63
C ASP A 340 2.80 22.88 8.49
N PHE A 341 1.98 21.88 8.76
CA PHE A 341 1.61 20.82 7.81
C PHE A 341 0.15 20.94 7.32
N ARG A 342 -0.58 22.01 7.65
CA ARG A 342 -2.00 22.22 7.32
C ARG A 342 -2.88 21.07 7.82
N ILE A 343 -2.61 20.57 9.03
CA ILE A 343 -3.36 19.50 9.67
C ILE A 343 -4.47 20.11 10.52
N PHE A 344 -5.70 19.64 10.32
CA PHE A 344 -6.88 20.05 11.06
C PHE A 344 -7.48 18.84 11.78
N ASP A 345 -7.99 19.03 13.00
CA ASP A 345 -8.75 18.00 13.69
C ASP A 345 -10.12 17.83 13.04
N GLU A 346 -10.50 16.58 12.82
CA GLU A 346 -11.75 16.18 12.21
C GLU A 346 -12.42 15.09 13.04
N PRO A 347 -13.76 14.99 13.01
CA PRO A 347 -14.43 13.84 13.61
C PRO A 347 -13.96 12.53 12.97
N GLU A 348 -13.67 11.53 13.81
CA GLU A 348 -13.46 10.17 13.29
C GLU A 348 -14.76 9.67 12.62
N PRO A 349 -14.67 8.84 11.56
CA PRO A 349 -15.81 8.15 11.00
C PRO A 349 -16.55 7.34 12.06
N GLU A 350 -17.86 7.17 11.87
CA GLU A 350 -18.68 6.37 12.76
C GLU A 350 -18.08 4.97 12.97
N LYS A 351 -18.10 4.53 14.22
CA LYS A 351 -17.66 3.19 14.63
C LYS A 351 -18.84 2.25 14.71
N PRO A 352 -19.08 1.41 13.68
CA PRO A 352 -20.21 0.48 13.68
C PRO A 352 -20.07 -0.65 14.71
N MET A 353 -18.85 -0.83 15.26
CA MET A 353 -18.55 -1.83 16.30
C MET A 353 -17.70 -1.18 17.39
N ARG A 354 -17.86 -1.68 18.61
CA ARG A 354 -17.11 -1.19 19.78
C ARG A 354 -16.40 -2.33 20.50
N LYS A 355 -15.33 -2.02 21.19
CA LYS A 355 -14.64 -2.96 22.07
C LYS A 355 -15.64 -3.57 23.06
N GLY A 356 -15.67 -4.90 23.15
CA GLY A 356 -16.61 -5.68 23.95
C GLY A 356 -17.76 -6.28 23.16
N ASP A 357 -18.11 -5.75 21.99
CA ASP A 357 -19.17 -6.28 21.13
C ASP A 357 -18.88 -7.74 20.73
N ILE A 358 -19.94 -8.54 20.75
CA ILE A 358 -19.93 -9.92 20.25
C ILE A 358 -20.82 -9.98 19.02
N LEU A 359 -20.25 -10.39 17.90
CA LEU A 359 -20.99 -10.45 16.64
C LEU A 359 -20.51 -11.59 15.73
N LYS A 360 -21.32 -11.91 14.73
CA LYS A 360 -20.93 -12.81 13.66
C LYS A 360 -20.05 -12.07 12.64
N VAL A 361 -18.88 -12.62 12.39
CA VAL A 361 -17.90 -12.12 11.42
C VAL A 361 -17.73 -13.17 10.33
N ARG A 362 -17.92 -12.79 9.08
CA ARG A 362 -17.65 -13.65 7.92
C ARG A 362 -16.15 -13.64 7.63
N VAL A 363 -15.52 -14.79 7.66
CA VAL A 363 -14.11 -14.96 7.27
C VAL A 363 -13.97 -14.62 5.78
N ALA A 364 -13.10 -13.68 5.43
CA ALA A 364 -13.00 -13.12 4.09
C ALA A 364 -11.73 -13.52 3.35
N MET A 365 -10.57 -13.47 4.01
CA MET A 365 -9.30 -13.77 3.38
C MET A 365 -8.21 -14.11 4.42
N PRO A 366 -7.08 -14.71 3.99
CA PRO A 366 -5.91 -14.89 4.84
C PRO A 366 -5.37 -13.55 5.36
N ALA A 367 -4.86 -13.53 6.59
CA ALA A 367 -4.09 -12.42 7.11
C ALA A 367 -2.60 -12.59 6.80
N ARG A 368 -1.80 -11.57 7.08
CA ARG A 368 -0.35 -11.57 6.85
C ARG A 368 0.43 -12.39 7.89
N TYR A 369 -0.12 -12.61 9.06
CA TYR A 369 0.51 -13.35 10.15
C TYR A 369 -0.18 -14.69 10.36
N PRO A 370 0.57 -15.78 10.70
CA PRO A 370 0.02 -17.14 10.80
C PRO A 370 -1.15 -17.30 11.78
N ASN A 371 -1.17 -16.50 12.85
CA ASN A 371 -2.20 -16.58 13.88
C ASN A 371 -3.32 -15.53 13.72
N GLU A 372 -3.47 -15.01 12.52
CA GLU A 372 -4.46 -13.99 12.19
C GLU A 372 -5.22 -14.38 10.93
N ILE A 373 -6.47 -13.94 10.84
CA ILE A 373 -7.28 -14.01 9.61
C ILE A 373 -8.15 -12.76 9.50
N ILE A 374 -8.45 -12.34 8.28
CA ILE A 374 -9.33 -11.17 8.06
C ILE A 374 -10.75 -11.64 7.87
N GLY A 375 -11.64 -11.10 8.68
CA GLY A 375 -13.08 -11.23 8.51
C GLY A 375 -13.75 -9.90 8.22
N VAL A 376 -15.03 -9.94 7.87
CA VAL A 376 -15.86 -8.77 7.52
C VAL A 376 -17.14 -8.78 8.34
N ALA A 377 -17.47 -7.65 8.95
CA ALA A 377 -18.71 -7.39 9.64
C ALA A 377 -19.05 -5.89 9.59
N ARG A 378 -20.33 -5.56 9.42
CA ARG A 378 -20.84 -4.17 9.43
C ARG A 378 -20.00 -3.23 8.53
N ASP A 379 -19.69 -3.71 7.33
CA ASP A 379 -18.89 -2.98 6.34
C ASP A 379 -17.51 -2.52 6.85
N ARG A 380 -16.89 -3.36 7.67
CA ARG A 380 -15.51 -3.16 8.17
C ARG A 380 -14.75 -4.49 8.14
N CYS A 381 -13.45 -4.40 7.89
CA CYS A 381 -12.53 -5.50 8.16
C CYS A 381 -12.31 -5.67 9.66
N VAL A 382 -12.20 -6.93 10.10
CA VAL A 382 -11.86 -7.30 11.47
C VAL A 382 -10.71 -8.29 11.42
N THR A 383 -9.57 -7.94 11.99
CA THR A 383 -8.45 -8.88 12.17
C THR A 383 -8.79 -9.81 13.34
N ILE A 384 -9.13 -11.06 13.05
CA ILE A 384 -9.38 -12.09 14.04
C ILE A 384 -8.04 -12.70 14.44
N VAL A 385 -7.71 -12.62 15.74
CA VAL A 385 -6.43 -13.07 16.29
C VAL A 385 -6.63 -14.28 17.21
N GLY A 386 -5.69 -15.21 17.19
CA GLY A 386 -5.69 -16.39 18.06
C GLY A 386 -4.95 -17.57 17.43
N SER A 387 -4.46 -18.50 18.24
CA SER A 387 -3.66 -19.65 17.80
C SER A 387 -4.38 -20.55 16.77
N ARG A 388 -5.70 -20.53 16.76
CA ARG A 388 -6.55 -21.31 15.84
C ARG A 388 -7.15 -20.46 14.71
N ALA A 389 -6.76 -19.19 14.55
CA ALA A 389 -7.33 -18.34 13.51
C ALA A 389 -7.06 -18.89 12.10
N HIS A 390 -5.91 -19.53 11.89
CA HIS A 390 -5.54 -20.16 10.62
C HIS A 390 -6.38 -21.36 10.21
N GLU A 391 -7.13 -21.98 11.15
CA GLU A 391 -8.04 -23.11 10.88
C GLU A 391 -9.37 -22.64 10.28
N LEU A 392 -9.65 -21.34 10.34
CA LEU A 392 -10.92 -20.79 9.86
C LEU A 392 -11.00 -20.80 8.34
N GLN A 393 -12.12 -21.28 7.82
CA GLN A 393 -12.36 -21.37 6.38
C GLN A 393 -12.98 -20.08 5.85
N VAL A 394 -12.42 -19.55 4.75
CA VAL A 394 -12.97 -18.42 4.02
C VAL A 394 -14.41 -18.70 3.60
N GLY A 395 -15.27 -17.71 3.76
CA GLY A 395 -16.72 -17.81 3.49
C GLY A 395 -17.57 -18.23 4.69
N LYS A 396 -16.99 -18.85 5.72
CA LYS A 396 -17.72 -19.21 6.95
C LYS A 396 -17.84 -18.03 7.90
N SER A 397 -18.84 -18.10 8.81
CA SER A 397 -19.03 -17.08 9.85
C SER A 397 -18.71 -17.64 11.21
N VAL A 398 -18.01 -16.85 12.03
CA VAL A 398 -17.62 -17.19 13.40
C VAL A 398 -18.10 -16.12 14.37
N SER A 399 -18.30 -16.48 15.63
CA SER A 399 -18.60 -15.51 16.70
C SER A 399 -17.29 -14.91 17.19
N VAL A 400 -17.20 -13.58 17.18
CA VAL A 400 -16.00 -12.84 17.53
C VAL A 400 -16.35 -11.78 18.57
N ARG A 401 -15.51 -11.65 19.60
CA ARG A 401 -15.52 -10.52 20.52
C ARG A 401 -14.51 -9.47 20.06
N ILE A 402 -14.97 -8.24 19.84
CA ILE A 402 -14.10 -7.13 19.49
C ILE A 402 -13.24 -6.75 20.71
N ILE A 403 -11.92 -6.73 20.53
CA ILE A 403 -10.94 -6.36 21.56
C ILE A 403 -10.27 -5.01 21.30
N ARG A 404 -10.40 -4.47 20.08
CA ARG A 404 -9.89 -3.15 19.68
C ARG A 404 -10.81 -2.52 18.63
N ASP A 405 -10.99 -1.19 18.72
CA ASP A 405 -11.80 -0.37 17.80
C ASP A 405 -11.20 1.01 17.51
N LYS A 406 -9.97 1.27 17.97
CA LYS A 406 -9.32 2.58 17.84
C LYS A 406 -9.11 2.93 16.36
N HIS A 407 -9.53 4.13 15.92
CA HIS A 407 -9.46 4.65 14.55
C HIS A 407 -10.14 3.73 13.51
N ASN A 408 -11.25 3.10 13.86
CA ASN A 408 -11.90 2.08 13.03
C ASN A 408 -10.98 0.90 12.63
N ILE A 409 -9.89 0.66 13.35
CA ILE A 409 -9.03 -0.52 13.16
C ILE A 409 -9.46 -1.57 14.16
N TYR A 410 -10.08 -2.64 13.66
CA TYR A 410 -10.71 -3.66 14.49
C TYR A 410 -9.84 -4.90 14.66
N LYS A 411 -9.71 -5.33 15.91
CA LYS A 411 -9.21 -6.67 16.25
C LYS A 411 -10.26 -7.41 17.08
N GLY A 412 -10.36 -8.71 16.89
CA GLY A 412 -11.26 -9.55 17.64
C GLY A 412 -10.68 -10.93 17.94
N THR A 413 -11.25 -11.62 18.93
CA THR A 413 -10.91 -13.00 19.27
C THR A 413 -12.14 -13.89 19.10
N MET A 414 -11.94 -15.12 18.67
CA MET A 414 -13.01 -16.14 18.66
C MET A 414 -13.53 -16.39 20.07
N LEU A 415 -14.81 -16.74 20.15
CA LEU A 415 -15.48 -17.21 21.38
C LEU A 415 -15.41 -18.71 21.49
#